data_4e9fca73eefaab7273e25090827004bf
#
_entry.id   4e9fca73eefaab7273e25090827004bf
#
_cell.length_a   1.000
_cell.length_b   1.000
_cell.length_c   1.000
_cell.angle_alpha   90.00
_cell.angle_beta   90.00
_cell.angle_gamma   90.00
#
_symmetry.space_group_name_H-M   'P 1'
#
loop_
_entity.id
_entity.type
_entity.pdbx_description
1 polymer ?
#
loop_
_entity_poly.entity_id
_entity_poly.type
_entity_poly.pdbx_seq_one_letter_code
_entity_poly.pdbx_strand_id
1 'polypeptide(L)'
;EKGLDGVQQARTELSKAMADRTDLPRRFTEDPVKTAILIASTETLGGFASGLTQIAENEAPGSLPDIAHRKGQLPLPTQGVVLRRANEPDATGIARPGLILATRPRALVSTPTAATIRYQGPLLDYGNVMILEPQAGLLFVFAGLDLVYGQIGQVLPSGSPIGLMGGHDPEIGAILSQSGNGAGAEATETLYIEIREDNVPVDPETWFKTGKDN
;
A
#
# COMPACT_ATOMS: atom_id res chain seq x y z
N GLU A 1 43.60 -11.54 -2.98
CA GLU A 1 42.50 -12.22 -2.27
C GLU A 1 41.97 -11.40 -1.09
N LYS A 2 42.75 -10.61 -0.37
CA LYS A 2 42.30 -9.79 0.78
C LYS A 2 41.38 -8.61 0.43
N GLY A 3 41.32 -8.19 -0.82
CA GLY A 3 40.48 -7.04 -1.25
C GLY A 3 39.00 -7.38 -1.49
N LEU A 4 38.73 -8.60 -1.91
CA LEU A 4 37.37 -9.07 -2.20
C LEU A 4 36.54 -9.33 -0.91
N ASP A 5 37.20 -9.84 0.13
CA ASP A 5 36.56 -10.11 1.42
C ASP A 5 36.17 -8.81 2.12
N GLY A 6 36.98 -7.76 2.03
CA GLY A 6 36.65 -6.44 2.60
C GLY A 6 35.47 -5.75 1.92
N VAL A 7 35.32 -5.91 0.60
CA VAL A 7 34.20 -5.36 -0.16
C VAL A 7 32.91 -6.13 0.16
N GLN A 8 33.00 -7.44 0.32
CA GLN A 8 31.84 -8.25 0.72
C GLN A 8 31.39 -7.95 2.15
N GLN A 9 32.32 -7.79 3.09
CA GLN A 9 32.00 -7.39 4.45
C GLN A 9 31.38 -6.00 4.51
N ALA A 10 31.93 -5.02 3.80
CA ALA A 10 31.38 -3.67 3.73
C ALA A 10 29.96 -3.65 3.11
N ARG A 11 29.70 -4.48 2.09
CA ARG A 11 28.35 -4.64 1.51
C ARG A 11 27.36 -5.25 2.51
N THR A 12 27.81 -6.24 3.27
CA THR A 12 26.97 -6.90 4.28
C THR A 12 26.65 -5.95 5.44
N GLU A 13 27.62 -5.18 5.90
CA GLU A 13 27.42 -4.19 6.96
C GLU A 13 26.54 -3.02 6.49
N LEU A 14 26.74 -2.56 5.25
CA LEU A 14 25.89 -1.53 4.66
C LEU A 14 24.46 -2.02 4.48
N SER A 15 24.25 -3.23 3.98
CA SER A 15 22.93 -3.85 3.85
C SER A 15 22.23 -3.99 5.19
N LYS A 16 22.97 -4.39 6.23
CA LYS A 16 22.45 -4.50 7.59
C LYS A 16 22.10 -3.14 8.18
N ALA A 17 22.95 -2.15 8.03
CA ALA A 17 22.69 -0.79 8.51
C ALA A 17 21.54 -0.11 7.78
N MET A 18 21.31 -0.42 6.51
CA MET A 18 20.20 0.09 5.74
C MET A 18 18.90 -0.67 6.04
N ALA A 19 18.95 -1.98 6.28
CA ALA A 19 17.81 -2.77 6.73
C ALA A 19 17.30 -2.30 8.10
N ASP A 20 18.21 -1.98 9.02
CA ASP A 20 17.86 -1.42 10.33
C ASP A 20 17.21 -0.02 10.25
N ARG A 21 17.41 0.71 9.15
CA ARG A 21 16.81 2.04 8.92
C ARG A 21 15.52 2.03 8.11
N THR A 22 15.23 0.94 7.41
CA THR A 22 14.10 0.87 6.48
C THR A 22 12.87 0.15 7.02
N ASP A 23 12.90 -0.32 8.26
CA ASP A 23 11.81 -1.09 8.89
C ASP A 23 11.26 -2.22 8.00
N LEU A 24 12.13 -2.79 7.15
CA LEU A 24 11.74 -3.91 6.30
C LEU A 24 11.41 -5.14 7.16
N PRO A 25 10.34 -5.87 6.84
CA PRO A 25 10.01 -7.11 7.56
C PRO A 25 11.17 -8.10 7.53
N ARG A 26 11.40 -8.79 8.64
CA ARG A 26 12.51 -9.76 8.81
C ARG A 26 12.62 -10.78 7.69
N ARG A 27 11.50 -11.16 7.08
CA ARG A 27 11.46 -12.10 5.96
C ARG A 27 12.26 -11.63 4.75
N PHE A 28 12.33 -10.33 4.49
CA PHE A 28 13.13 -9.78 3.39
C PHE A 28 14.61 -9.64 3.75
N THR A 29 14.93 -9.54 5.04
CA THR A 29 16.34 -9.45 5.49
C THR A 29 17.07 -10.79 5.47
N GLU A 30 16.34 -11.91 5.41
CA GLU A 30 16.91 -13.26 5.33
C GLU A 30 17.43 -13.60 3.92
N ASP A 31 16.96 -12.92 2.89
CA ASP A 31 17.42 -13.11 1.50
C ASP A 31 18.21 -11.87 1.04
N PRO A 32 19.56 -11.97 0.93
CA PRO A 32 20.39 -10.82 0.59
C PRO A 32 20.07 -10.20 -0.78
N VAL A 33 19.64 -11.01 -1.74
CA VAL A 33 19.33 -10.54 -3.10
C VAL A 33 18.03 -9.74 -3.07
N LYS A 34 16.98 -10.28 -2.44
CA LYS A 34 15.69 -9.60 -2.27
C LYS A 34 15.86 -8.31 -1.47
N THR A 35 16.62 -8.37 -0.40
CA THR A 35 16.94 -7.20 0.43
C THR A 35 17.66 -6.13 -0.38
N ALA A 36 18.64 -6.49 -1.20
CA ALA A 36 19.38 -5.55 -2.04
C ALA A 36 18.49 -4.87 -3.09
N ILE A 37 17.58 -5.62 -3.73
CA ILE A 37 16.62 -5.08 -4.68
C ILE A 37 15.70 -4.07 -3.99
N LEU A 38 15.15 -4.43 -2.84
CA LEU A 38 14.25 -3.55 -2.09
C LEU A 38 14.94 -2.29 -1.58
N ILE A 39 16.16 -2.41 -1.06
CA ILE A 39 16.94 -1.26 -0.59
C ILE A 39 17.25 -0.31 -1.76
N ALA A 40 17.67 -0.84 -2.92
CA ALA A 40 17.93 -0.03 -4.09
C ALA A 40 16.69 0.69 -4.63
N SER A 41 15.51 0.17 -4.34
CA SER A 41 14.22 0.68 -4.82
C SER A 41 13.46 1.53 -3.80
N THR A 42 13.95 1.70 -2.56
CA THR A 42 13.21 2.35 -1.46
C THR A 42 13.16 3.87 -1.50
N GLU A 43 13.76 4.52 -2.48
CA GLU A 43 13.71 6.00 -2.57
C GLU A 43 12.30 6.53 -2.82
N THR A 44 11.45 5.76 -3.47
CA THR A 44 10.05 6.11 -3.75
C THR A 44 9.13 4.91 -3.57
N LEU A 45 7.85 5.17 -3.31
CA LEU A 45 6.83 4.12 -3.25
C LEU A 45 6.76 3.32 -4.56
N GLY A 46 6.83 4.01 -5.70
CA GLY A 46 6.85 3.37 -7.02
C GLY A 46 8.09 2.49 -7.24
N GLY A 47 9.27 2.96 -6.82
CA GLY A 47 10.51 2.17 -6.87
C GLY A 47 10.40 0.91 -6.00
N PHE A 48 9.85 1.03 -4.80
CA PHE A 48 9.64 -0.12 -3.92
C PHE A 48 8.67 -1.15 -4.53
N ALA A 49 7.53 -0.70 -5.08
CA ALA A 49 6.59 -1.58 -5.78
C ALA A 49 7.24 -2.29 -6.98
N SER A 50 8.11 -1.59 -7.72
CA SER A 50 8.89 -2.18 -8.82
C SER A 50 9.84 -3.26 -8.34
N GLY A 51 10.52 -3.04 -7.21
CA GLY A 51 11.38 -4.04 -6.58
C GLY A 51 10.62 -5.30 -6.17
N LEU A 52 9.42 -5.16 -5.62
CA LEU A 52 8.56 -6.30 -5.28
C LEU A 52 8.13 -7.09 -6.51
N THR A 53 7.82 -6.43 -7.62
CA THR A 53 7.48 -7.10 -8.89
C THR A 53 8.64 -7.94 -9.40
N GLN A 54 9.88 -7.42 -9.39
CA GLN A 54 11.06 -8.19 -9.79
C GLN A 54 11.29 -9.43 -8.93
N ILE A 55 11.01 -9.34 -7.64
CA ILE A 55 11.08 -10.50 -6.74
C ILE A 55 10.02 -11.53 -7.09
N ALA A 56 8.78 -11.08 -7.37
CA ALA A 56 7.67 -11.95 -7.72
C ALA A 56 7.88 -12.71 -9.04
N GLU A 57 8.49 -12.07 -10.04
CA GLU A 57 8.80 -12.70 -11.32
C GLU A 57 9.80 -13.86 -11.18
N ASN A 58 10.65 -13.82 -10.15
CA ASN A 58 11.61 -14.89 -9.85
C ASN A 58 11.03 -16.00 -8.96
N GLU A 59 9.84 -15.83 -8.41
CA GLU A 59 9.11 -16.83 -7.64
C GLU A 59 8.05 -17.48 -8.53
N ALA A 60 7.95 -18.81 -8.51
CA ALA A 60 6.90 -19.51 -9.26
C ALA A 60 5.52 -19.00 -8.81
N PRO A 61 4.68 -18.51 -9.72
CA PRO A 61 3.42 -17.89 -9.34
C PRO A 61 2.45 -18.94 -8.81
N GLY A 62 1.95 -18.72 -7.58
CA GLY A 62 0.66 -19.26 -7.20
C GLY A 62 -0.38 -18.57 -8.10
N SER A 63 -0.92 -19.27 -9.10
CA SER A 63 -1.80 -18.62 -10.06
C SER A 63 -3.16 -18.31 -9.41
N LEU A 64 -3.32 -17.05 -9.00
CA LEU A 64 -4.63 -16.48 -8.75
C LEU A 64 -5.36 -16.30 -10.08
N PRO A 65 -6.69 -16.46 -10.10
CA PRO A 65 -7.47 -16.31 -11.33
C PRO A 65 -7.35 -14.90 -11.90
N ASP A 66 -7.36 -14.81 -13.23
CA ASP A 66 -7.39 -13.53 -13.93
C ASP A 66 -8.61 -12.71 -13.52
N ILE A 67 -8.39 -11.49 -13.05
CA ILE A 67 -9.45 -10.56 -12.62
C ILE A 67 -9.70 -9.43 -13.62
N ALA A 68 -9.08 -9.44 -14.79
CA ALA A 68 -9.23 -8.38 -15.79
C ALA A 68 -10.70 -8.13 -16.17
N HIS A 69 -11.53 -9.18 -16.16
CA HIS A 69 -12.98 -9.07 -16.39
C HIS A 69 -13.73 -8.28 -15.32
N ARG A 70 -13.12 -8.04 -14.16
CA ARG A 70 -13.69 -7.26 -13.04
C ARG A 70 -13.23 -5.80 -13.04
N LYS A 71 -12.49 -5.38 -14.05
CA LYS A 71 -12.04 -3.99 -14.20
C LYS A 71 -13.24 -3.04 -14.21
N GLY A 72 -13.20 -2.01 -13.39
CA GLY A 72 -14.31 -1.06 -13.19
C GLY A 72 -15.44 -1.55 -12.27
N GLN A 73 -15.37 -2.77 -11.75
CA GLN A 73 -16.43 -3.36 -10.90
C GLN A 73 -15.98 -3.62 -9.46
N LEU A 74 -14.72 -3.42 -9.13
CA LEU A 74 -14.22 -3.67 -7.78
C LEU A 74 -14.77 -2.64 -6.80
N PRO A 75 -15.16 -3.05 -5.58
CA PRO A 75 -15.53 -2.11 -4.54
C PRO A 75 -14.28 -1.33 -4.10
N LEU A 76 -14.48 -0.10 -3.64
CA LEU A 76 -13.42 0.64 -2.95
C LEU A 76 -12.99 -0.13 -1.68
N PRO A 77 -11.72 -0.03 -1.29
CA PRO A 77 -11.20 -0.75 -0.12
C PRO A 77 -11.83 -0.29 1.20
N THR A 78 -12.36 0.91 1.24
CA THR A 78 -13.11 1.47 2.37
C THR A 78 -14.11 2.52 1.87
N GLN A 79 -15.07 2.87 2.71
CA GLN A 79 -15.97 3.96 2.41
C GLN A 79 -15.26 5.31 2.56
N GLY A 80 -15.48 6.21 1.62
CA GLY A 80 -14.87 7.53 1.66
C GLY A 80 -15.24 8.38 0.45
N VAL A 81 -14.72 9.60 0.43
CA VAL A 81 -14.92 10.57 -0.65
C VAL A 81 -13.58 10.78 -1.35
N VAL A 82 -13.57 10.74 -2.68
CA VAL A 82 -12.37 11.03 -3.47
C VAL A 82 -12.03 12.52 -3.31
N LEU A 83 -10.92 12.80 -2.65
CA LEU A 83 -10.38 14.16 -2.49
C LEU A 83 -9.55 14.58 -3.69
N ARG A 84 -8.79 13.64 -4.25
CA ARG A 84 -7.92 13.90 -5.39
C ARG A 84 -7.85 12.67 -6.28
N ARG A 85 -7.96 12.91 -7.58
CA ARG A 85 -7.88 11.85 -8.59
C ARG A 85 -6.42 11.57 -8.99
N ALA A 86 -6.22 10.46 -9.67
CA ALA A 86 -4.93 10.14 -10.26
C ALA A 86 -4.45 11.25 -11.20
N ASN A 87 -3.17 11.60 -11.08
CA ASN A 87 -2.51 12.64 -11.87
C ASN A 87 -3.09 14.06 -11.72
N GLU A 88 -3.96 14.29 -10.75
CA GLU A 88 -4.42 15.62 -10.38
C GLU A 88 -3.35 16.32 -9.53
N PRO A 89 -2.86 17.51 -9.93
CA PRO A 89 -1.84 18.22 -9.17
C PRO A 89 -2.39 18.70 -7.83
N ASP A 90 -1.55 18.64 -6.81
CA ASP A 90 -1.85 19.21 -5.50
C ASP A 90 -1.62 20.75 -5.48
N ALA A 91 -1.84 21.37 -4.32
CA ALA A 91 -1.63 22.81 -4.14
C ALA A 91 -0.19 23.28 -4.42
N THR A 92 0.78 22.35 -4.44
CA THR A 92 2.18 22.60 -4.77
C THR A 92 2.52 22.29 -6.22
N GLY A 93 1.54 21.82 -7.01
CA GLY A 93 1.70 21.44 -8.41
C GLY A 93 2.24 20.00 -8.61
N ILE A 94 2.35 19.21 -7.55
CA ILE A 94 2.81 17.82 -7.64
C ILE A 94 1.63 16.92 -7.99
N ALA A 95 1.73 16.18 -9.10
CA ALA A 95 0.80 15.16 -9.50
C ALA A 95 1.31 13.77 -9.07
N ARG A 96 0.41 12.93 -8.55
CA ARG A 96 0.71 11.54 -8.18
C ARG A 96 -0.19 10.58 -8.95
N PRO A 97 0.30 9.37 -9.28
CA PRO A 97 -0.46 8.42 -10.10
C PRO A 97 -1.63 7.77 -9.36
N GLY A 98 -1.69 7.88 -8.05
CA GLY A 98 -2.76 7.33 -7.22
C GLY A 98 -3.87 8.33 -6.91
N LEU A 99 -4.98 7.84 -6.40
CA LEU A 99 -6.05 8.66 -5.86
C LEU A 99 -5.94 8.81 -4.34
N ILE A 100 -6.49 9.87 -3.80
CA ILE A 100 -6.61 10.12 -2.36
C ILE A 100 -8.07 10.06 -1.96
N LEU A 101 -8.38 9.17 -1.03
CA LEU A 101 -9.70 8.95 -0.48
C LEU A 101 -9.76 9.49 0.95
N ALA A 102 -10.66 10.41 1.23
CA ALA A 102 -10.97 10.84 2.60
C ALA A 102 -11.85 9.80 3.27
N THR A 103 -11.45 9.34 4.43
CA THR A 103 -12.12 8.30 5.19
C THR A 103 -12.50 8.79 6.59
N ARG A 104 -13.42 8.08 7.22
CA ARG A 104 -13.68 8.29 8.65
C ARG A 104 -12.50 7.84 9.49
N PRO A 105 -12.30 8.44 10.67
CA PRO A 105 -11.37 7.89 11.65
C PRO A 105 -11.71 6.42 11.95
N ARG A 106 -10.69 5.60 12.14
CA ARG A 106 -10.79 4.17 12.44
C ARG A 106 -11.55 3.34 11.38
N ALA A 107 -11.68 3.86 10.17
CA ALA A 107 -12.31 3.13 9.07
C ALA A 107 -11.57 1.81 8.78
N LEU A 108 -12.34 0.73 8.64
CA LEU A 108 -11.80 -0.56 8.24
C LEU A 108 -11.47 -0.53 6.75
N VAL A 109 -10.28 -0.98 6.40
CA VAL A 109 -9.83 -1.15 5.02
C VAL A 109 -9.80 -2.64 4.70
N SER A 110 -10.43 -3.03 3.60
CA SER A 110 -10.56 -4.42 3.18
C SER A 110 -10.03 -4.62 1.77
N THR A 111 -9.54 -5.83 1.46
CA THR A 111 -9.11 -6.13 0.10
C THR A 111 -10.30 -6.15 -0.87
N PRO A 112 -10.22 -5.41 -1.99
CA PRO A 112 -11.30 -5.35 -2.98
C PRO A 112 -11.57 -6.67 -3.70
N THR A 113 -10.59 -7.56 -3.74
CA THR A 113 -10.63 -8.87 -4.39
C THR A 113 -9.67 -9.82 -3.70
N ALA A 114 -9.75 -11.11 -4.01
CA ALA A 114 -8.76 -12.06 -3.52
C ALA A 114 -7.35 -11.65 -3.99
N ALA A 115 -6.38 -11.69 -3.09
CA ALA A 115 -5.03 -11.23 -3.37
C ALA A 115 -4.00 -11.85 -2.42
N THR A 116 -2.74 -11.85 -2.85
CA THR A 116 -1.61 -12.21 -2.00
C THR A 116 -0.98 -10.97 -1.40
N ILE A 117 -0.68 -10.97 -0.11
CA ILE A 117 0.06 -9.88 0.55
C ILE A 117 1.52 -9.95 0.10
N ARG A 118 1.98 -8.91 -0.60
CA ARG A 118 3.37 -8.79 -1.04
C ARG A 118 4.21 -7.98 -0.05
N TYR A 119 3.61 -6.99 0.58
CA TYR A 119 4.22 -6.16 1.62
C TYR A 119 3.18 -5.66 2.60
N GLN A 120 3.56 -5.50 3.84
CA GLN A 120 2.78 -4.79 4.86
C GLN A 120 3.73 -4.22 5.93
N GLY A 121 3.47 -3.00 6.34
CA GLY A 121 4.23 -2.31 7.38
C GLY A 121 4.59 -0.87 7.00
N PRO A 122 5.39 -0.19 7.85
CA PRO A 122 5.80 1.18 7.61
C PRO A 122 6.70 1.27 6.38
N LEU A 123 6.52 2.33 5.59
CA LEU A 123 7.33 2.59 4.41
C LEU A 123 7.50 4.09 4.18
N LEU A 124 8.71 4.60 4.28
CA LEU A 124 9.03 6.02 4.09
C LEU A 124 8.11 6.92 4.94
N ASP A 125 7.65 8.04 4.38
CA ASP A 125 6.73 8.98 5.01
C ASP A 125 5.25 8.67 4.74
N TYR A 126 4.96 7.47 4.20
CA TYR A 126 3.58 7.07 3.82
C TYR A 126 2.79 6.41 4.97
N GLY A 127 3.36 6.31 6.17
CA GLY A 127 2.80 5.51 7.24
C GLY A 127 2.87 4.02 6.95
N ASN A 128 1.93 3.24 7.44
CA ASN A 128 1.87 1.84 7.06
C ASN A 128 1.29 1.69 5.65
N VAL A 129 1.91 0.82 4.88
CA VAL A 129 1.56 0.48 3.51
C VAL A 129 1.18 -0.98 3.42
N MET A 130 0.14 -1.28 2.67
CA MET A 130 -0.25 -2.63 2.27
C MET A 130 -0.14 -2.74 0.77
N ILE A 131 0.62 -3.72 0.28
CA ILE A 131 0.73 -4.02 -1.15
C ILE A 131 0.17 -5.42 -1.39
N LEU A 132 -0.85 -5.48 -2.21
CA LEU A 132 -1.56 -6.69 -2.59
C LEU A 132 -1.30 -7.01 -4.06
N GLU A 133 -1.18 -8.29 -4.37
CA GLU A 133 -1.10 -8.81 -5.74
C GLU A 133 -2.30 -9.72 -6.01
N PRO A 134 -3.35 -9.21 -6.67
CA PRO A 134 -4.50 -10.01 -7.05
C PRO A 134 -4.20 -11.04 -8.15
N GLN A 135 -3.32 -10.69 -9.06
CA GLN A 135 -2.79 -11.57 -10.12
C GLN A 135 -1.37 -11.13 -10.47
N ALA A 136 -0.62 -11.98 -11.16
CA ALA A 136 0.73 -11.67 -11.59
C ALA A 136 0.77 -10.36 -12.41
N GLY A 137 1.67 -9.45 -12.04
CA GLY A 137 1.85 -8.16 -12.69
C GLY A 137 0.84 -7.07 -12.28
N LEU A 138 -0.13 -7.37 -11.43
CA LEU A 138 -1.09 -6.38 -10.91
C LEU A 138 -0.85 -6.14 -9.44
N LEU A 139 -0.51 -4.91 -9.08
CA LEU A 139 -0.32 -4.51 -7.68
C LEU A 139 -1.34 -3.46 -7.27
N PHE A 140 -1.92 -3.66 -6.09
CA PHE A 140 -2.74 -2.69 -5.38
C PHE A 140 -1.96 -2.17 -4.18
N VAL A 141 -1.70 -0.87 -4.14
CA VAL A 141 -0.93 -0.20 -3.10
C VAL A 141 -1.85 0.69 -2.29
N PHE A 142 -1.94 0.44 -0.99
CA PHE A 142 -2.70 1.24 -0.03
C PHE A 142 -1.74 1.83 0.98
N ALA A 143 -1.70 3.14 1.11
CA ALA A 143 -0.80 3.85 2.02
C ALA A 143 -1.54 4.83 2.93
N GLY A 144 -1.02 5.06 4.14
CA GLY A 144 -1.61 5.91 5.16
C GLY A 144 -2.43 5.15 6.19
N LEU A 145 -2.23 3.83 6.31
CA LEU A 145 -2.87 3.00 7.32
C LEU A 145 -2.21 3.23 8.70
N ASP A 146 -3.00 3.17 9.76
CA ASP A 146 -2.52 3.16 11.14
C ASP A 146 -2.13 1.74 11.59
N LEU A 147 -2.99 0.77 11.29
CA LEU A 147 -2.74 -0.65 11.52
C LEU A 147 -2.86 -1.45 10.24
N VAL A 148 -2.05 -2.49 10.12
CA VAL A 148 -2.08 -3.45 9.02
C VAL A 148 -2.21 -4.87 9.55
N TYR A 149 -2.93 -5.72 8.82
CA TYR A 149 -3.23 -7.10 9.21
C TYR A 149 -2.67 -8.09 8.20
N GLY A 150 -2.43 -9.31 8.66
CA GLY A 150 -1.99 -10.41 7.84
C GLY A 150 -0.47 -10.55 7.80
N GLN A 151 0.00 -11.41 6.94
CA GLN A 151 1.43 -11.73 6.79
C GLN A 151 1.83 -11.75 5.31
N ILE A 152 3.05 -11.37 5.03
CA ILE A 152 3.60 -11.42 3.67
C ILE A 152 3.54 -12.86 3.14
N GLY A 153 3.04 -13.00 1.92
CA GLY A 153 2.79 -14.28 1.27
C GLY A 153 1.44 -14.91 1.60
N GLN A 154 0.67 -14.34 2.51
CA GLN A 154 -0.69 -14.80 2.80
C GLN A 154 -1.63 -14.47 1.64
N VAL A 155 -2.44 -15.45 1.25
CA VAL A 155 -3.54 -15.25 0.29
C VAL A 155 -4.80 -14.91 1.07
N LEU A 156 -5.41 -13.80 0.71
CA LEU A 156 -6.63 -13.29 1.34
C LEU A 156 -7.82 -13.47 0.40
N PRO A 157 -8.96 -13.96 0.88
CA PRO A 157 -10.22 -13.89 0.15
C PRO A 157 -10.67 -12.43 -0.06
N SER A 158 -11.49 -12.18 -1.07
CA SER A 158 -12.14 -10.88 -1.29
C SER A 158 -12.88 -10.40 -0.05
N GLY A 159 -12.73 -9.12 0.30
CA GLY A 159 -13.38 -8.50 1.46
C GLY A 159 -12.66 -8.74 2.79
N SER A 160 -11.54 -9.44 2.81
CA SER A 160 -10.77 -9.63 4.04
C SER A 160 -10.24 -8.31 4.60
N PRO A 161 -10.29 -8.09 5.92
CA PRO A 161 -9.68 -6.91 6.54
C PRO A 161 -8.18 -6.89 6.31
N ILE A 162 -7.64 -5.75 5.88
CA ILE A 162 -6.20 -5.55 5.66
C ILE A 162 -5.61 -4.48 6.56
N GLY A 163 -6.43 -3.64 7.18
CA GLY A 163 -5.96 -2.61 8.10
C GLY A 163 -7.05 -1.67 8.59
N LEU A 164 -6.63 -0.73 9.39
CA LEU A 164 -7.46 0.37 9.93
C LEU A 164 -6.82 1.71 9.60
N MET A 165 -7.67 2.69 9.33
CA MET A 165 -7.28 4.09 9.30
C MET A 165 -6.98 4.60 10.72
N GLY A 166 -6.22 5.68 10.81
CA GLY A 166 -5.93 6.36 12.07
C GLY A 166 -7.10 7.14 12.63
N GLY A 167 -6.76 8.10 13.51
CA GLY A 167 -7.73 8.99 14.14
C GLY A 167 -8.40 8.41 15.38
N HIS A 168 -9.26 9.22 16.00
CA HIS A 168 -10.00 8.87 17.20
C HIS A 168 -11.44 8.51 16.85
N ASP A 169 -11.99 7.56 17.57
CA ASP A 169 -13.39 7.16 17.41
C ASP A 169 -14.30 8.36 17.71
N PRO A 170 -15.12 8.79 16.73
CA PRO A 170 -16.00 9.95 16.91
C PRO A 170 -17.08 9.74 17.99
N GLU A 171 -17.43 8.50 18.33
CA GLU A 171 -18.43 8.22 19.37
C GLU A 171 -17.98 8.66 20.76
N ILE A 172 -16.69 8.54 21.07
CA ILE A 172 -16.14 8.98 22.36
C ILE A 172 -16.01 10.52 22.41
N GLY A 173 -15.66 11.14 21.28
CA GLY A 173 -15.58 12.59 21.15
C GLY A 173 -16.95 13.28 21.19
N ALA A 174 -17.97 12.68 20.59
CA ALA A 174 -19.33 13.20 20.54
C ALA A 174 -20.03 13.18 21.91
N ILE A 175 -19.73 12.21 22.77
CA ILE A 175 -20.27 12.14 24.13
C ILE A 175 -19.69 13.25 25.02
N LEU A 176 -18.44 13.67 24.75
CA LEU A 176 -17.77 14.75 25.49
C LEU A 176 -18.06 16.14 24.96
N SER A 177 -18.57 16.27 23.74
CA SER A 177 -18.81 17.55 23.07
C SER A 177 -20.27 17.86 22.75
N GLN A 178 -21.22 17.37 23.53
CA GLN A 178 -22.65 17.73 23.40
C GLN A 178 -22.97 19.21 23.67
N SER A 179 -22.00 20.08 23.56
CA SER A 179 -22.16 21.53 23.72
C SER A 179 -21.59 22.29 22.51
N GLY A 180 -21.97 21.97 21.31
CA GLY A 180 -21.58 22.80 20.18
C GLY A 180 -21.83 22.15 18.81
N ASN A 181 -22.87 22.61 18.17
CA ASN A 181 -23.18 22.57 16.74
C ASN A 181 -22.64 21.40 15.92
N GLY A 182 -23.58 20.56 15.50
CA GLY A 182 -23.37 19.47 14.58
C GLY A 182 -22.68 19.87 13.29
N ALA A 183 -21.49 19.38 13.13
CA ALA A 183 -20.89 19.11 11.83
C ALA A 183 -20.62 17.64 11.82
N GLY A 184 -21.03 16.95 10.77
CA GLY A 184 -20.90 15.51 10.63
C GLY A 184 -19.49 15.05 10.92
N ALA A 185 -19.34 13.77 11.27
CA ALA A 185 -18.04 13.14 11.47
C ALA A 185 -17.18 13.44 10.24
N GLU A 186 -16.31 14.43 10.37
CA GLU A 186 -15.47 14.89 9.28
C GLU A 186 -14.54 13.75 8.90
N ALA A 187 -14.45 13.48 7.63
CA ALA A 187 -13.48 12.58 7.06
C ALA A 187 -12.10 13.22 7.27
N THR A 188 -11.39 12.78 8.31
CA THR A 188 -10.14 13.40 8.77
C THR A 188 -8.91 12.61 8.35
N GLU A 189 -9.10 11.36 7.93
CA GLU A 189 -8.03 10.46 7.54
C GLU A 189 -7.98 10.31 6.02
N THR A 190 -6.80 10.12 5.47
CA THR A 190 -6.62 9.96 4.02
C THR A 190 -5.95 8.65 3.70
N LEU A 191 -6.55 7.89 2.78
CA LEU A 191 -5.98 6.69 2.20
C LEU A 191 -5.50 7.00 0.78
N TYR A 192 -4.22 6.76 0.53
CA TYR A 192 -3.64 6.80 -0.81
C TYR A 192 -3.82 5.44 -1.47
N ILE A 193 -4.31 5.41 -2.69
CA ILE A 193 -4.55 4.20 -3.48
C ILE A 193 -3.84 4.33 -4.82
N GLU A 194 -2.91 3.42 -5.09
CA GLU A 194 -2.23 3.34 -6.39
C GLU A 194 -2.39 1.93 -6.96
N ILE A 195 -2.62 1.83 -8.25
CA ILE A 195 -2.66 0.56 -8.96
C ILE A 195 -1.57 0.56 -10.03
N ARG A 196 -0.88 -0.57 -10.14
CA ARG A 196 0.18 -0.78 -11.13
C ARG A 196 -0.12 -2.04 -11.93
N GLU A 197 -0.18 -1.88 -13.24
CA GLU A 197 -0.26 -2.99 -14.21
C GLU A 197 1.12 -3.12 -14.87
N ASP A 198 1.72 -4.31 -14.82
CA ASP A 198 3.07 -4.57 -15.36
C ASP A 198 4.09 -3.49 -14.97
N ASN A 199 4.06 -3.14 -13.69
CA ASN A 199 4.94 -2.15 -13.08
C ASN A 199 4.71 -0.69 -13.53
N VAL A 200 3.67 -0.42 -14.30
CA VAL A 200 3.28 0.92 -14.73
C VAL A 200 2.07 1.39 -13.93
N PRO A 201 2.11 2.60 -13.31
CA PRO A 201 0.94 3.14 -12.65
C PRO A 201 -0.20 3.36 -13.64
N VAL A 202 -1.40 2.95 -13.24
CA VAL A 202 -2.64 3.19 -13.99
C VAL A 202 -3.63 3.92 -13.10
N ASP A 203 -4.61 4.59 -13.71
CA ASP A 203 -5.66 5.28 -12.97
C ASP A 203 -6.49 4.27 -12.16
N PRO A 204 -6.50 4.36 -10.80
CA PRO A 204 -7.27 3.45 -9.95
C PRO A 204 -8.77 3.44 -10.24
N GLU A 205 -9.34 4.54 -10.74
CA GLU A 205 -10.75 4.61 -11.11
C GLU A 205 -11.12 3.68 -12.27
N THR A 206 -10.14 3.19 -13.03
CA THR A 206 -10.37 2.16 -14.06
C THR A 206 -10.67 0.79 -13.46
N TRP A 207 -10.29 0.54 -12.22
CA TRP A 207 -10.50 -0.72 -11.51
C TRP A 207 -11.67 -0.66 -10.53
N PHE A 208 -11.86 0.48 -9.86
CA PHE A 208 -12.87 0.64 -8.83
C PHE A 208 -14.17 1.23 -9.37
N LYS A 209 -15.27 0.74 -8.83
CA LYS A 209 -16.58 1.36 -9.00
C LYS A 209 -16.64 2.63 -8.14
N THR A 210 -16.22 3.74 -8.71
CA THR A 210 -16.43 5.07 -8.13
C THR A 210 -17.75 5.60 -8.63
N GLY A 211 -18.71 5.88 -7.76
CA GLY A 211 -20.09 6.20 -8.08
C GLY A 211 -20.36 7.36 -9.07
N LYS A 212 -19.76 7.29 -10.23
CA LYS A 212 -19.95 8.22 -11.35
C LYS A 212 -21.16 7.89 -12.23
N ASP A 213 -21.84 6.78 -11.96
CA ASP A 213 -23.06 6.39 -12.67
C ASP A 213 -24.29 6.75 -11.83
N ASN A 214 -24.63 8.06 -11.85
CA ASN A 214 -25.98 8.54 -11.62
C ASN A 214 -26.20 9.85 -12.36
#